data_61835b665a9d5c2a84291b21a01d4ab4
#
_entry.id   61835b665a9d5c2a84291b21a01d4ab4
#
_cell.length_a   1.000
_cell.length_b   1.000
_cell.length_c   1.000
_cell.angle_alpha   90.00
_cell.angle_beta   90.00
_cell.angle_gamma   90.00
#
_symmetry.space_group_name_H-M   'P 1'
#
loop_
_entity.id
_entity.type
_entity.pdbx_description
1 polymer ?
#
loop_
_entity_poly.entity_id
_entity_poly.type
_entity_poly.pdbx_seq_one_letter_code
_entity_poly.pdbx_strand_id
1 'polypeptide(L)'
;MLKLDHINKFYGMRQALNYVSLELPRGEIVGLFGENGAGKTTLIKCIFGFHSFHGDITLDGEPITTKNIAKLSFATSEHSFFPNLSAAAHRDFYANHFDGFSDKRYTALMDFFALPKHKPLRAFSTGQKNQFEVILALSQGADYIFMDEPFAGNDIFNREDFYKVLLGILEPHETVVLSTHLIEEVSDFIGRALLLRTGSIIGDVTTDTLDGEGLSLVEYIKNTYSYRADRVSRALHTLTGEDE
;
A
#
# COMPACT_ATOMS: atom_id res chain seq x y z
N MET A 1 15.60 4.91 -7.48
CA MET A 1 14.32 5.64 -7.61
C MET A 1 13.40 4.85 -8.52
N LEU A 2 12.15 4.62 -8.09
CA LEU A 2 11.10 4.03 -8.92
C LEU A 2 10.35 5.16 -9.64
N LYS A 3 10.25 5.07 -10.97
CA LYS A 3 9.59 6.07 -11.81
C LYS A 3 8.55 5.43 -12.70
N LEU A 4 7.38 6.04 -12.74
CA LEU A 4 6.27 5.73 -13.64
C LEU A 4 6.10 6.90 -14.61
N ASP A 5 5.97 6.62 -15.92
CA ASP A 5 5.81 7.62 -16.94
C ASP A 5 4.62 7.31 -17.86
N HIS A 6 3.58 8.15 -17.78
CA HIS A 6 2.36 8.09 -18.61
C HIS A 6 1.67 6.71 -18.60
N ILE A 7 1.52 6.11 -17.42
CA ILE A 7 0.91 4.78 -17.30
C ILE A 7 -0.57 4.84 -17.62
N ASN A 8 -0.95 4.05 -18.62
CA ASN A 8 -2.34 3.86 -19.03
C ASN A 8 -2.71 2.38 -18.96
N LYS A 9 -3.86 2.07 -18.38
CA LYS A 9 -4.39 0.71 -18.28
C LYS A 9 -5.85 0.65 -18.64
N PHE A 10 -6.18 -0.29 -19.50
CA PHE A 10 -7.56 -0.58 -19.91
C PHE A 10 -7.94 -2.01 -19.58
N TYR A 11 -9.18 -2.21 -19.14
CA TYR A 11 -9.89 -3.48 -19.07
C TYR A 11 -11.05 -3.43 -20.06
N GLY A 12 -10.85 -4.01 -21.26
CA GLY A 12 -11.76 -3.80 -22.37
C GLY A 12 -11.89 -2.31 -22.72
N MET A 13 -13.12 -1.78 -22.65
CA MET A 13 -13.38 -0.35 -22.92
C MET A 13 -13.23 0.56 -21.67
N ARG A 14 -13.07 -0.02 -20.47
CA ARG A 14 -12.94 0.75 -19.23
C ARG A 14 -11.49 1.11 -19.01
N GLN A 15 -11.19 2.40 -18.97
CA GLN A 15 -9.88 2.91 -18.55
C GLN A 15 -9.78 2.85 -17.02
N ALA A 16 -8.79 2.13 -16.52
CA ALA A 16 -8.54 1.95 -15.09
C ALA A 16 -7.39 2.85 -14.59
N LEU A 17 -6.41 3.15 -15.46
CA LEU A 17 -5.37 4.15 -15.20
C LEU A 17 -5.27 5.09 -16.40
N ASN A 18 -5.12 6.37 -16.12
CA ASN A 18 -5.15 7.44 -17.09
C ASN A 18 -3.96 8.38 -16.90
N TYR A 19 -2.92 8.22 -17.71
CA TYR A 19 -1.69 9.02 -17.74
C TYR A 19 -1.04 9.20 -16.35
N VAL A 20 -0.94 8.12 -15.57
CA VAL A 20 -0.30 8.19 -14.26
C VAL A 20 1.20 8.34 -14.43
N SER A 21 1.74 9.49 -13.98
CA SER A 21 3.18 9.73 -13.89
C SER A 21 3.53 10.07 -12.46
N LEU A 22 4.59 9.43 -11.94
CA LEU A 22 4.98 9.63 -10.56
C LEU A 22 6.42 9.16 -10.34
N GLU A 23 7.14 9.80 -9.42
CA GLU A 23 8.46 9.40 -8.98
C GLU A 23 8.43 9.10 -7.49
N LEU A 24 8.94 7.93 -7.12
CA LEU A 24 9.07 7.49 -5.73
C LEU A 24 10.55 7.42 -5.37
N PRO A 25 11.09 8.38 -4.65
CA PRO A 25 12.45 8.28 -4.10
C PRO A 25 12.51 7.17 -3.03
N ARG A 26 13.73 6.84 -2.59
CA ARG A 26 13.91 5.92 -1.46
C ARG A 26 13.77 6.63 -0.13
N GLY A 27 13.39 5.87 0.91
CA GLY A 27 13.36 6.34 2.27
C GLY A 27 12.08 7.06 2.68
N GLU A 28 10.97 6.83 1.97
CA GLU A 28 9.67 7.46 2.25
C GLU A 28 8.62 6.45 2.70
N ILE A 29 7.69 6.89 3.54
CA ILE A 29 6.42 6.20 3.76
C ILE A 29 5.33 6.99 3.03
N VAL A 30 4.77 6.37 2.02
CA VAL A 30 3.83 7.00 1.08
C VAL A 30 2.44 6.39 1.27
N GLY A 31 1.45 7.22 1.53
CA GLY A 31 0.04 6.84 1.50
C GLY A 31 -0.52 6.95 0.08
N LEU A 32 -1.04 5.88 -0.49
CA LEU A 32 -1.77 5.87 -1.75
C LEU A 32 -3.28 5.81 -1.46
N PHE A 33 -3.93 6.97 -1.52
CA PHE A 33 -5.32 7.13 -1.16
C PHE A 33 -6.24 7.17 -2.39
N GLY A 34 -7.46 6.72 -2.21
CA GLY A 34 -8.48 6.75 -3.25
C GLY A 34 -9.68 5.89 -2.90
N GLU A 35 -10.83 6.22 -3.47
CA GLU A 35 -12.04 5.41 -3.31
C GLU A 35 -11.86 3.99 -3.86
N ASN A 36 -12.78 3.09 -3.48
CA ASN A 36 -12.80 1.75 -4.07
C ASN A 36 -13.03 1.86 -5.59
N GLY A 37 -12.17 1.20 -6.36
CA GLY A 37 -12.18 1.28 -7.82
C GLY A 37 -11.44 2.49 -8.42
N ALA A 38 -10.77 3.33 -7.62
CA ALA A 38 -9.95 4.45 -8.11
C ALA A 38 -8.74 4.00 -8.95
N GLY A 39 -8.30 2.74 -8.82
CA GLY A 39 -7.17 2.20 -9.57
C GLY A 39 -5.94 1.84 -8.75
N LYS A 40 -5.96 1.94 -7.40
CA LYS A 40 -4.81 1.70 -6.51
C LYS A 40 -4.18 0.32 -6.73
N THR A 41 -4.94 -0.75 -6.55
CA THR A 41 -4.49 -2.13 -6.79
C THR A 41 -4.04 -2.34 -8.24
N THR A 42 -4.73 -1.72 -9.22
CA THR A 42 -4.35 -1.80 -10.62
C THR A 42 -2.98 -1.16 -10.87
N LEU A 43 -2.70 0.00 -10.26
CA LEU A 43 -1.42 0.69 -10.35
C LEU A 43 -0.29 -0.20 -9.80
N ILE A 44 -0.48 -0.74 -8.59
CA ILE A 44 0.49 -1.65 -7.97
C ILE A 44 0.72 -2.87 -8.87
N LYS A 45 -0.33 -3.52 -9.37
CA LYS A 45 -0.22 -4.68 -10.26
C LYS A 45 0.48 -4.37 -11.60
N CYS A 46 0.37 -3.14 -12.11
CA CYS A 46 1.14 -2.70 -13.28
C CYS A 46 2.63 -2.57 -12.95
N ILE A 47 2.99 -2.02 -11.77
CA ILE A 47 4.39 -1.92 -11.30
C ILE A 47 5.06 -3.29 -11.23
N PHE A 48 4.33 -4.31 -10.74
CA PHE A 48 4.82 -5.69 -10.66
C PHE A 48 4.75 -6.48 -11.98
N GLY A 49 4.25 -5.86 -13.06
CA GLY A 49 4.10 -6.53 -14.34
C GLY A 49 2.99 -7.60 -14.40
N PHE A 50 2.11 -7.67 -13.38
CA PHE A 50 0.97 -8.60 -13.38
C PHE A 50 -0.10 -8.20 -14.41
N HIS A 51 -0.11 -6.94 -14.81
CA HIS A 51 -1.00 -6.41 -15.84
C HIS A 51 -0.21 -5.69 -16.93
N SER A 52 -0.58 -5.93 -18.18
CA SER A 52 -0.09 -5.14 -19.31
C SER A 52 -0.61 -3.70 -19.22
N PHE A 53 0.21 -2.74 -19.57
CA PHE A 53 -0.09 -1.32 -19.58
C PHE A 53 0.63 -0.62 -20.75
N HIS A 54 0.31 0.64 -21.00
CA HIS A 54 1.04 1.53 -21.89
C HIS A 54 1.76 2.58 -21.04
N GLY A 55 2.94 3.00 -21.46
CA GLY A 55 3.85 3.86 -20.72
C GLY A 55 5.08 3.11 -20.25
N ASP A 56 5.90 3.73 -19.42
CA ASP A 56 7.16 3.16 -18.95
C ASP A 56 7.25 3.14 -17.44
N ILE A 57 7.75 2.01 -16.88
CA ILE A 57 8.06 1.87 -15.46
C ILE A 57 9.53 1.47 -15.35
N THR A 58 10.30 2.29 -14.62
CA THR A 58 11.73 2.06 -14.44
C THR A 58 12.11 2.06 -12.96
N LEU A 59 13.07 1.23 -12.61
CA LEU A 59 13.72 1.20 -11.31
C LEU A 59 15.20 1.55 -11.49
N ASP A 60 15.63 2.67 -10.89
CA ASP A 60 17.00 3.21 -11.05
C ASP A 60 17.38 3.47 -12.52
N GLY A 61 16.41 3.90 -13.34
CA GLY A 61 16.58 4.18 -14.76
C GLY A 61 16.50 2.97 -15.69
N GLU A 62 16.39 1.76 -15.14
CA GLU A 62 16.31 0.51 -15.91
C GLU A 62 14.87 -0.05 -15.88
N PRO A 63 14.39 -0.67 -16.96
CA PRO A 63 13.11 -1.37 -16.96
C PRO A 63 13.05 -2.45 -15.87
N ILE A 64 11.85 -2.67 -15.30
CA ILE A 64 11.66 -3.75 -14.33
C ILE A 64 11.69 -5.10 -15.05
N THR A 65 12.60 -5.95 -14.63
CA THR A 65 12.84 -7.28 -15.18
C THR A 65 13.12 -8.29 -14.05
N THR A 66 13.31 -9.56 -14.39
CA THR A 66 13.71 -10.60 -13.42
C THR A 66 15.03 -10.27 -12.69
N LYS A 67 15.85 -9.34 -13.21
CA LYS A 67 17.14 -8.97 -12.59
C LYS A 67 16.98 -8.00 -11.41
N ASN A 68 15.94 -7.19 -11.41
CA ASN A 68 15.73 -6.13 -10.43
C ASN A 68 14.38 -6.19 -9.70
N ILE A 69 13.46 -7.07 -10.12
CA ILE A 69 12.13 -7.22 -9.49
C ILE A 69 12.22 -7.60 -8.00
N ALA A 70 13.28 -8.28 -7.57
CA ALA A 70 13.49 -8.64 -6.17
C ALA A 70 13.67 -7.41 -5.25
N LYS A 71 13.95 -6.22 -5.81
CA LYS A 71 13.96 -4.94 -5.10
C LYS A 71 12.56 -4.39 -4.82
N LEU A 72 11.52 -5.05 -5.29
CA LEU A 72 10.11 -4.75 -5.03
C LEU A 72 9.49 -5.90 -4.26
N SER A 73 8.69 -5.60 -3.25
CA SER A 73 7.88 -6.59 -2.52
C SER A 73 6.43 -6.14 -2.43
N PHE A 74 5.50 -7.10 -2.34
CA PHE A 74 4.08 -6.82 -2.38
C PHE A 74 3.31 -7.66 -1.37
N ALA A 75 2.68 -7.00 -0.39
CA ALA A 75 1.67 -7.59 0.48
C ALA A 75 0.29 -7.35 -0.12
N THR A 76 -0.37 -8.41 -0.56
CA THR A 76 -1.68 -8.36 -1.24
C THR A 76 -2.74 -9.13 -0.47
N SER A 77 -3.97 -8.62 -0.46
CA SER A 77 -5.13 -9.33 0.10
C SER A 77 -5.55 -10.58 -0.71
N GLU A 78 -5.04 -10.72 -1.94
CA GLU A 78 -5.28 -11.92 -2.77
C GLU A 78 -4.39 -13.10 -2.38
N HIS A 79 -3.42 -12.89 -1.49
CA HIS A 79 -2.46 -13.85 -0.96
C HIS A 79 -1.56 -14.51 -2.02
N SER A 80 -0.28 -14.18 -1.96
CA SER A 80 0.76 -14.68 -2.88
C SER A 80 1.44 -15.97 -2.41
N PHE A 81 1.17 -16.41 -1.19
CA PHE A 81 1.84 -17.55 -0.57
C PHE A 81 1.28 -18.92 -1.00
N PHE A 82 2.04 -19.97 -0.74
CA PHE A 82 1.66 -21.36 -0.97
C PHE A 82 0.78 -21.87 0.18
N PRO A 83 -0.53 -22.08 0.00
CA PRO A 83 -1.47 -22.32 1.09
C PRO A 83 -1.22 -23.63 1.87
N ASN A 84 -0.56 -24.60 1.26
CA ASN A 84 -0.24 -25.89 1.87
C ASN A 84 1.08 -25.92 2.65
N LEU A 85 1.93 -24.90 2.47
CA LEU A 85 3.17 -24.77 3.22
C LEU A 85 2.94 -24.05 4.55
N SER A 86 3.80 -24.36 5.53
CA SER A 86 3.82 -23.64 6.81
C SER A 86 4.56 -22.30 6.70
N ALA A 87 4.39 -21.44 7.69
CA ALA A 87 5.16 -20.19 7.78
C ALA A 87 6.68 -20.46 7.81
N ALA A 88 7.12 -21.50 8.54
CA ALA A 88 8.53 -21.89 8.55
C ALA A 88 9.04 -22.31 7.16
N ALA A 89 8.25 -23.05 6.39
CA ALA A 89 8.64 -23.44 5.03
C ALA A 89 8.71 -22.23 4.08
N HIS A 90 7.85 -21.21 4.26
CA HIS A 90 7.96 -19.97 3.50
C HIS A 90 9.21 -19.17 3.89
N ARG A 91 9.54 -19.11 5.17
CA ARG A 91 10.80 -18.50 5.63
C ARG A 91 12.00 -19.11 4.94
N ASP A 92 12.07 -20.44 4.89
CA ASP A 92 13.18 -21.16 4.22
C ASP A 92 13.17 -20.90 2.70
N PHE A 93 11.99 -20.85 2.07
CA PHE A 93 11.86 -20.48 0.66
C PHE A 93 12.39 -19.07 0.39
N TYR A 94 11.95 -18.06 1.18
CA TYR A 94 12.37 -16.67 1.00
C TYR A 94 13.87 -16.50 1.25
N ALA A 95 14.42 -17.12 2.31
CA ALA A 95 15.84 -17.08 2.62
C ALA A 95 16.74 -17.68 1.51
N ASN A 96 16.22 -18.64 0.74
CA ASN A 96 16.94 -19.25 -0.36
C ASN A 96 16.80 -18.52 -1.70
N HIS A 97 15.80 -17.62 -1.86
CA HIS A 97 15.51 -16.97 -3.14
C HIS A 97 15.76 -15.47 -3.14
N PHE A 98 15.84 -14.84 -1.98
CA PHE A 98 16.07 -13.40 -1.83
C PHE A 98 17.31 -13.15 -0.98
N ASP A 99 18.39 -12.69 -1.59
CA ASP A 99 19.68 -12.44 -0.93
C ASP A 99 19.56 -11.40 0.22
N GLY A 100 18.58 -10.49 0.10
CA GLY A 100 18.29 -9.47 1.11
C GLY A 100 17.38 -9.93 2.24
N PHE A 101 16.91 -11.18 2.26
CA PHE A 101 15.97 -11.66 3.26
C PHE A 101 16.47 -11.50 4.69
N SER A 102 15.68 -10.82 5.52
CA SER A 102 16.00 -10.58 6.94
C SER A 102 15.29 -11.58 7.84
N ASP A 103 15.98 -12.62 8.25
CA ASP A 103 15.49 -13.62 9.20
C ASP A 103 15.17 -13.01 10.58
N LYS A 104 15.96 -12.00 10.99
CA LYS A 104 15.73 -11.26 12.23
C LYS A 104 14.37 -10.53 12.19
N ARG A 105 14.10 -9.81 11.08
CA ARG A 105 12.84 -9.09 10.89
C ARG A 105 11.65 -10.04 10.79
N TYR A 106 11.80 -11.13 10.03
CA TYR A 106 10.79 -12.18 9.92
C TYR A 106 10.42 -12.75 11.29
N THR A 107 11.41 -13.15 12.08
CA THR A 107 11.18 -13.76 13.39
C THR A 107 10.50 -12.77 14.35
N ALA A 108 10.98 -11.53 14.40
CA ALA A 108 10.40 -10.49 15.26
C ALA A 108 8.93 -10.20 14.91
N LEU A 109 8.59 -10.11 13.62
CA LEU A 109 7.21 -9.88 13.17
C LEU A 109 6.31 -11.10 13.40
N MET A 110 6.81 -12.32 13.21
CA MET A 110 6.07 -13.55 13.53
C MET A 110 5.72 -13.62 15.03
N ASP A 111 6.64 -13.22 15.90
CA ASP A 111 6.43 -13.20 17.34
C ASP A 111 5.49 -12.03 17.74
N PHE A 112 5.62 -10.85 17.12
CA PHE A 112 4.74 -9.70 17.32
C PHE A 112 3.27 -10.03 17.02
N PHE A 113 3.01 -10.67 15.87
CA PHE A 113 1.65 -11.09 15.49
C PHE A 113 1.21 -12.43 16.13
N ALA A 114 2.08 -13.07 16.91
CA ALA A 114 1.84 -14.38 17.54
C ALA A 114 1.36 -15.46 16.55
N LEU A 115 1.94 -15.48 15.32
CA LEU A 115 1.50 -16.40 14.28
C LEU A 115 2.08 -17.81 14.47
N PRO A 116 1.31 -18.89 14.15
CA PRO A 116 1.76 -20.25 14.28
C PRO A 116 2.81 -20.62 13.21
N LYS A 117 4.01 -21.01 13.64
CA LYS A 117 5.17 -21.26 12.74
C LYS A 117 5.05 -22.53 11.89
N HIS A 118 4.37 -23.58 12.39
CA HIS A 118 4.37 -24.90 11.76
C HIS A 118 3.02 -25.35 11.18
N LYS A 119 1.98 -24.54 11.31
CA LYS A 119 0.68 -24.83 10.69
C LYS A 119 0.69 -24.40 9.21
N PRO A 120 0.03 -25.14 8.29
CA PRO A 120 -0.13 -24.73 6.92
C PRO A 120 -0.97 -23.44 6.83
N LEU A 121 -0.62 -22.53 5.90
CA LEU A 121 -1.26 -21.22 5.81
C LEU A 121 -2.75 -21.29 5.47
N ARG A 122 -3.21 -22.37 4.83
CA ARG A 122 -4.66 -22.60 4.63
C ARG A 122 -5.46 -22.65 5.94
N ALA A 123 -4.81 -22.98 7.06
CA ALA A 123 -5.43 -23.06 8.38
C ALA A 123 -5.40 -21.71 9.15
N PHE A 124 -4.80 -20.67 8.58
CA PHE A 124 -4.80 -19.33 9.16
C PHE A 124 -6.16 -18.67 8.93
N SER A 125 -6.58 -17.81 9.88
CA SER A 125 -7.70 -16.89 9.64
C SER A 125 -7.34 -15.87 8.55
N THR A 126 -8.33 -15.18 7.99
CA THR A 126 -8.08 -14.12 6.99
C THR A 126 -7.15 -13.04 7.53
N GLY A 127 -7.35 -12.58 8.77
CA GLY A 127 -6.45 -11.61 9.41
C GLY A 127 -5.02 -12.14 9.54
N GLN A 128 -4.84 -13.39 10.00
CA GLN A 128 -3.52 -14.02 10.08
C GLN A 128 -2.84 -14.15 8.72
N LYS A 129 -3.59 -14.42 7.67
CA LYS A 129 -3.07 -14.48 6.29
C LYS A 129 -2.58 -13.11 5.82
N ASN A 130 -3.36 -12.05 6.07
CA ASN A 130 -2.96 -10.68 5.74
C ASN A 130 -1.70 -10.27 6.52
N GLN A 131 -1.64 -10.56 7.81
CA GLN A 131 -0.46 -10.33 8.64
C GLN A 131 0.77 -11.08 8.09
N PHE A 132 0.59 -12.32 7.64
CA PHE A 132 1.68 -13.12 7.10
C PHE A 132 2.20 -12.58 5.75
N GLU A 133 1.32 -12.08 4.88
CA GLU A 133 1.72 -11.35 3.65
C GLU A 133 2.59 -10.14 3.97
N VAL A 134 2.19 -9.35 4.96
CA VAL A 134 2.96 -8.19 5.42
C VAL A 134 4.34 -8.61 5.96
N ILE A 135 4.40 -9.69 6.75
CA ILE A 135 5.67 -10.24 7.26
C ILE A 135 6.61 -10.62 6.12
N LEU A 136 6.10 -11.33 5.11
CA LEU A 136 6.91 -11.74 3.97
C LEU A 136 7.42 -10.52 3.19
N ALA A 137 6.55 -9.57 2.89
CA ALA A 137 6.91 -8.38 2.13
C ALA A 137 7.96 -7.53 2.85
N LEU A 138 7.82 -7.30 4.16
CA LEU A 138 8.77 -6.55 4.98
C LEU A 138 10.10 -7.27 5.20
N SER A 139 10.10 -8.60 5.14
CA SER A 139 11.30 -9.40 5.43
C SER A 139 12.08 -9.76 4.16
N GLN A 140 11.53 -9.54 2.97
CA GLN A 140 12.15 -9.91 1.70
C GLN A 140 13.48 -9.19 1.44
N GLY A 141 13.69 -7.98 1.98
CA GLY A 141 14.86 -7.14 1.73
C GLY A 141 14.71 -6.30 0.45
N ALA A 142 13.51 -5.88 0.14
CA ALA A 142 13.21 -5.03 -1.00
C ALA A 142 13.43 -3.55 -0.69
N ASP A 143 13.83 -2.75 -1.71
CA ASP A 143 13.94 -1.29 -1.60
C ASP A 143 12.57 -0.59 -1.57
N TYR A 144 11.56 -1.22 -2.22
CA TYR A 144 10.17 -0.70 -2.31
C TYR A 144 9.19 -1.78 -1.88
N ILE A 145 8.40 -1.47 -0.86
CA ILE A 145 7.48 -2.39 -0.20
C ILE A 145 6.06 -1.86 -0.42
N PHE A 146 5.28 -2.55 -1.23
CA PHE A 146 3.89 -2.18 -1.49
C PHE A 146 2.95 -3.01 -0.61
N MET A 147 1.98 -2.33 0.00
CA MET A 147 0.96 -2.98 0.84
C MET A 147 -0.43 -2.50 0.40
N ASP A 148 -1.23 -3.43 -0.13
CA ASP A 148 -2.58 -3.11 -0.59
C ASP A 148 -3.62 -3.53 0.44
N GLU A 149 -4.20 -2.53 1.14
CA GLU A 149 -5.15 -2.72 2.24
C GLU A 149 -4.65 -3.75 3.29
N PRO A 150 -3.42 -3.59 3.85
CA PRO A 150 -2.73 -4.65 4.61
C PRO A 150 -3.49 -5.10 5.86
N PHE A 151 -4.40 -4.27 6.36
CA PHE A 151 -5.17 -4.54 7.59
C PHE A 151 -6.68 -4.67 7.36
N ALA A 152 -7.11 -4.87 6.12
CA ALA A 152 -8.52 -5.15 5.86
C ALA A 152 -9.00 -6.34 6.72
N GLY A 153 -9.98 -6.11 7.59
CA GLY A 153 -10.53 -7.14 8.47
C GLY A 153 -9.74 -7.44 9.76
N ASN A 154 -8.71 -6.66 10.08
CA ASN A 154 -7.98 -6.75 11.36
C ASN A 154 -8.55 -5.78 12.40
N ASP A 155 -8.32 -6.11 13.69
CA ASP A 155 -8.75 -5.29 14.82
C ASP A 155 -7.95 -3.99 14.91
N ILE A 156 -8.62 -2.88 15.27
CA ILE A 156 -8.06 -1.51 15.33
C ILE A 156 -6.82 -1.44 16.25
N PHE A 157 -6.85 -2.10 17.40
CA PHE A 157 -5.76 -2.08 18.38
C PHE A 157 -4.42 -2.64 17.85
N ASN A 158 -4.47 -3.58 16.92
CA ASN A 158 -3.25 -4.16 16.32
C ASN A 158 -2.63 -3.26 15.23
N ARG A 159 -3.35 -2.28 14.71
CA ARG A 159 -2.90 -1.46 13.58
C ARG A 159 -1.95 -0.35 14.03
N GLU A 160 -2.31 0.39 15.08
CA GLU A 160 -1.45 1.46 15.62
C GLU A 160 -0.11 0.91 16.09
N ASP A 161 -0.12 -0.20 16.85
CA ASP A 161 1.11 -0.84 17.31
C ASP A 161 1.95 -1.35 16.14
N PHE A 162 1.30 -1.87 15.08
CA PHE A 162 2.03 -2.26 13.88
C PHE A 162 2.71 -1.08 13.19
N TYR A 163 2.07 0.08 13.05
CA TYR A 163 2.72 1.26 12.46
C TYR A 163 3.93 1.72 13.27
N LYS A 164 3.85 1.66 14.60
CA LYS A 164 5.01 1.92 15.47
C LYS A 164 6.15 0.92 15.24
N VAL A 165 5.81 -0.36 15.12
CA VAL A 165 6.79 -1.40 14.79
C VAL A 165 7.37 -1.17 13.39
N LEU A 166 6.53 -0.84 12.39
CA LEU A 166 6.95 -0.55 11.03
C LEU A 166 8.00 0.58 11.01
N LEU A 167 7.72 1.71 11.67
CA LEU A 167 8.67 2.82 11.79
C LEU A 167 10.01 2.39 12.44
N GLY A 168 9.95 1.49 13.40
CA GLY A 168 11.14 1.02 14.13
C GLY A 168 11.99 0.01 13.37
N ILE A 169 11.47 -0.63 12.32
CA ILE A 169 12.18 -1.69 11.58
C ILE A 169 12.62 -1.29 10.18
N LEU A 170 12.05 -0.20 9.63
CA LEU A 170 12.42 0.26 8.29
C LEU A 170 13.85 0.79 8.26
N GLU A 171 14.58 0.37 7.23
CA GLU A 171 15.89 0.92 6.93
C GLU A 171 15.76 2.27 6.18
N PRO A 172 16.72 3.18 6.30
CA PRO A 172 16.61 4.52 5.71
C PRO A 172 16.46 4.54 4.17
N HIS A 173 16.78 3.46 3.48
CA HIS A 173 16.65 3.32 2.04
C HIS A 173 15.36 2.67 1.59
N GLU A 174 14.60 2.07 2.50
CA GLU A 174 13.35 1.38 2.19
C GLU A 174 12.21 2.38 2.03
N THR A 175 11.42 2.21 1.00
CA THR A 175 10.20 2.98 0.75
C THR A 175 9.00 2.08 0.90
N VAL A 176 8.04 2.50 1.72
CA VAL A 176 6.77 1.80 1.89
C VAL A 176 5.66 2.58 1.20
N VAL A 177 4.87 1.90 0.37
CA VAL A 177 3.67 2.45 -0.24
C VAL A 177 2.45 1.73 0.33
N LEU A 178 1.67 2.43 1.15
CA LEU A 178 0.47 1.92 1.79
C LEU A 178 -0.77 2.35 0.99
N SER A 179 -1.45 1.40 0.37
CA SER A 179 -2.77 1.63 -0.22
C SER A 179 -3.82 1.38 0.86
N THR A 180 -4.55 2.42 1.24
CA THR A 180 -5.62 2.31 2.24
C THR A 180 -6.70 3.38 2.04
N HIS A 181 -7.89 3.13 2.57
CA HIS A 181 -8.96 4.12 2.71
C HIS A 181 -9.07 4.67 4.15
N LEU A 182 -8.26 4.17 5.08
CA LEU A 182 -8.26 4.54 6.50
C LEU A 182 -7.28 5.69 6.75
N ILE A 183 -7.62 6.88 6.29
CA ILE A 183 -6.74 8.06 6.27
C ILE A 183 -6.29 8.44 7.68
N GLU A 184 -7.24 8.52 8.62
CA GLU A 184 -6.98 8.97 10.00
C GLU A 184 -6.03 8.04 10.77
N GLU A 185 -5.99 6.75 10.40
CA GLU A 185 -5.12 5.77 11.05
C GLU A 185 -3.66 5.85 10.60
N VAL A 186 -3.40 6.39 9.42
CA VAL A 186 -2.05 6.42 8.83
C VAL A 186 -1.47 7.83 8.73
N SER A 187 -2.27 8.87 8.99
CA SER A 187 -1.88 10.27 8.84
C SER A 187 -0.60 10.63 9.60
N ASP A 188 -0.41 10.05 10.78
CA ASP A 188 0.73 10.35 11.66
C ASP A 188 2.01 9.59 11.27
N PHE A 189 1.93 8.66 10.33
CA PHE A 189 3.04 7.76 9.96
C PHE A 189 3.56 7.97 8.55
N ILE A 190 2.80 8.62 7.68
CA ILE A 190 3.20 8.85 6.29
C ILE A 190 3.89 10.20 6.13
N GLY A 191 4.93 10.24 5.28
CA GLY A 191 5.63 11.47 4.89
C GLY A 191 5.11 12.09 3.60
N ARG A 192 4.33 11.34 2.79
CA ARG A 192 3.80 11.79 1.50
C ARG A 192 2.48 11.15 1.17
N ALA A 193 1.56 11.90 0.61
CA ALA A 193 0.26 11.42 0.18
C ALA A 193 0.06 11.54 -1.33
N LEU A 194 -0.32 10.43 -1.94
CA LEU A 194 -0.74 10.34 -3.34
C LEU A 194 -2.24 10.10 -3.39
N LEU A 195 -2.97 10.97 -4.08
CA LEU A 195 -4.42 10.89 -4.20
C LEU A 195 -4.80 10.42 -5.60
N LEU A 196 -5.41 9.24 -5.67
CA LEU A 196 -5.84 8.62 -6.93
C LEU A 196 -7.36 8.70 -7.07
N ARG A 197 -7.85 9.29 -8.16
CA ARG A 197 -9.28 9.33 -8.50
C ARG A 197 -9.50 8.97 -9.97
N THR A 198 -10.39 8.00 -10.22
CA THR A 198 -10.74 7.53 -11.57
C THR A 198 -9.52 7.28 -12.48
N GLY A 199 -8.50 6.64 -11.90
CA GLY A 199 -7.28 6.27 -12.61
C GLY A 199 -6.23 7.35 -12.77
N SER A 200 -6.44 8.56 -12.26
CA SER A 200 -5.47 9.67 -12.36
C SER A 200 -5.00 10.13 -10.97
N ILE A 201 -3.74 10.54 -10.86
CA ILE A 201 -3.24 11.22 -9.67
C ILE A 201 -3.80 12.65 -9.68
N ILE A 202 -4.56 12.99 -8.63
CA ILE A 202 -5.18 14.30 -8.45
C ILE A 202 -4.52 15.13 -7.34
N GLY A 203 -3.62 14.52 -6.58
CA GLY A 203 -2.85 15.16 -5.53
C GLY A 203 -1.59 14.38 -5.23
N ASP A 204 -0.52 15.10 -4.97
CA ASP A 204 0.81 14.60 -4.58
C ASP A 204 1.42 15.64 -3.66
N VAL A 205 1.51 15.34 -2.36
CA VAL A 205 1.93 16.31 -1.34
C VAL A 205 2.72 15.62 -0.25
N THR A 206 3.74 16.29 0.28
CA THR A 206 4.46 15.86 1.48
C THR A 206 3.81 16.44 2.73
N THR A 207 3.92 15.75 3.86
CA THR A 207 3.44 16.25 5.15
C THR A 207 4.15 17.53 5.57
N ASP A 208 5.45 17.66 5.29
CA ASP A 208 6.22 18.89 5.55
C ASP A 208 5.63 20.11 4.82
N THR A 209 5.14 19.93 3.59
CA THR A 209 4.47 20.99 2.83
C THR A 209 3.16 21.40 3.51
N LEU A 210 2.37 20.43 3.95
CA LEU A 210 1.10 20.67 4.63
C LEU A 210 1.30 21.38 5.98
N ASP A 211 2.30 20.95 6.74
CA ASP A 211 2.66 21.58 8.01
C ASP A 211 3.07 23.05 7.82
N GLY A 212 3.82 23.34 6.74
CA GLY A 212 4.16 24.70 6.36
C GLY A 212 2.95 25.58 5.99
N GLU A 213 1.87 24.97 5.53
CA GLU A 213 0.61 25.64 5.20
C GLU A 213 -0.40 25.64 6.37
N GLY A 214 -0.08 24.96 7.48
CA GLY A 214 -0.96 24.82 8.65
C GLY A 214 -2.19 23.95 8.35
N LEU A 215 -2.08 23.02 7.41
CA LEU A 215 -3.17 22.15 6.95
C LEU A 215 -2.90 20.71 7.37
N SER A 216 -3.87 20.05 7.97
CA SER A 216 -3.76 18.62 8.25
C SER A 216 -3.92 17.79 6.96
N LEU A 217 -3.29 16.59 6.93
CA LEU A 217 -3.45 15.67 5.81
C LEU A 217 -4.91 15.30 5.55
N VAL A 218 -5.68 15.08 6.61
CA VAL A 218 -7.12 14.74 6.51
C VAL A 218 -7.91 15.87 5.83
N GLU A 219 -7.63 17.13 6.19
CA GLU A 219 -8.24 18.30 5.57
C GLU A 219 -7.84 18.46 4.11
N TYR A 220 -6.54 18.29 3.80
CA TYR A 220 -6.06 18.31 2.42
C TYR A 220 -6.77 17.28 1.55
N ILE A 221 -6.88 16.03 2.02
CA ILE A 221 -7.57 14.96 1.31
C ILE A 221 -9.05 15.29 1.12
N LYS A 222 -9.75 15.73 2.17
CA LYS A 222 -11.18 16.14 2.09
C LYS A 222 -11.38 17.26 1.07
N ASN A 223 -10.52 18.26 1.07
CA ASN A 223 -10.58 19.39 0.14
C ASN A 223 -10.33 18.94 -1.32
N THR A 224 -9.29 18.13 -1.55
CA THR A 224 -8.91 17.65 -2.89
C THR A 224 -9.99 16.75 -3.50
N TYR A 225 -10.62 15.90 -2.69
CA TYR A 225 -11.77 15.09 -3.15
C TYR A 225 -13.05 15.89 -3.25
N SER A 226 -13.06 17.19 -2.90
CA SER A 226 -14.26 18.02 -2.83
C SER A 226 -15.35 17.35 -1.97
N TYR A 227 -14.96 16.82 -0.81
CA TYR A 227 -15.87 16.19 0.11
C TYR A 227 -16.82 17.25 0.68
N ARG A 228 -18.01 17.34 0.10
CA ARG A 228 -19.02 18.27 0.55
C ARG A 228 -19.63 17.75 1.84
N ALA A 229 -19.24 18.33 2.97
CA ALA A 229 -19.81 18.04 4.29
C ALA A 229 -21.34 18.32 4.32
N ASP A 230 -21.84 19.19 3.43
CA ASP A 230 -23.24 19.53 3.25
C ASP A 230 -24.09 18.45 2.55
N ARG A 231 -23.48 17.36 2.06
CA ARG A 231 -24.21 16.28 1.37
C ARG A 231 -25.24 15.60 2.28
N VAL A 232 -24.87 15.40 3.55
CA VAL A 232 -25.78 14.83 4.56
C VAL A 232 -26.88 15.83 4.91
N SER A 233 -26.52 17.10 5.13
CA SER A 233 -27.48 18.17 5.42
C SER A 233 -28.50 18.33 4.28
N ARG A 234 -28.06 18.36 3.02
CA ARG A 234 -28.97 18.41 1.86
C ARG A 234 -29.86 17.17 1.76
N ALA A 235 -29.34 15.99 2.00
CA ALA A 235 -30.13 14.77 1.98
C ALA A 235 -31.19 14.79 3.10
N LEU A 236 -30.83 15.25 4.29
CA LEU A 236 -31.76 15.42 5.41
C LEU A 236 -32.81 16.49 5.12
N HIS A 237 -32.43 17.66 4.61
CA HIS A 237 -33.37 18.71 4.18
C HIS A 237 -34.35 18.19 3.14
N THR A 238 -33.88 17.41 2.16
CA THR A 238 -34.76 16.80 1.14
C THR A 238 -35.71 15.77 1.74
N LEU A 239 -35.30 15.06 2.80
CA LEU A 239 -36.11 14.01 3.44
C LEU A 239 -37.07 14.57 4.50
N THR A 240 -36.70 15.65 5.21
CA THR A 240 -37.47 16.21 6.30
C THR A 240 -38.49 17.27 5.83
N GLY A 241 -38.34 17.77 4.60
CA GLY A 241 -39.31 18.76 4.04
C GLY A 241 -39.33 20.10 4.78
N GLU A 242 -38.28 20.43 5.55
CA GLU A 242 -38.12 21.72 6.21
C GLU A 242 -37.56 22.71 5.18
N ASP A 243 -38.46 23.32 4.40
CA ASP A 243 -38.16 24.54 3.67
C ASP A 243 -38.27 25.71 4.68
N GLU A 244 -37.21 26.48 4.85
CA GLU A 244 -37.25 27.81 5.42
C GLU A 244 -37.87 28.82 4.43
#